data_43171ffc11c174f236961f3f9719daaa
#
_entry.id   43171ffc11c174f236961f3f9719daaa
#
_cell.length_a   1.000
_cell.length_b   1.000
_cell.length_c   1.000
_cell.angle_alpha   90.00
_cell.angle_beta   90.00
_cell.angle_gamma   90.00
#
_symmetry.space_group_name_H-M   'P 1'
#
loop_
_entity.id
_entity.type
_entity.pdbx_description
1 polymer ?
#
loop_
_entity_poly.entity_id
_entity_poly.type
_entity_poly.pdbx_seq_one_letter_code
_entity_poly.pdbx_strand_id
1 'polypeptide(L)'
;MLLYTVLTLPIVSFSNLVFGYFGFKYLQELERNSVEKGEKVKYILTVINNGLFLLPYVNIELHDSANNKSQKASSKNVFIPPFSKRRFKLEYIYKYRGEFQVGVKTIEMRDFLGIFKLRYKAKKPLKVKVYPRVINIERFYVREDMHAYNSLNHKGIYEDTSVVDEINKYNYGDSLNRVHWKLTAKMNEMMVKKFEGTEAQNLLFIFDLKKNSYKEETNNLIEDKQIEASIGVLKYLIDTSAEVKFSYYDKKIVNLECRSPMDFENLYRFFSTVKFNQDINIEDIITLMVDENVNMQNILIATSNISYALYEVLYKVKTASNNIGLIYVSPKEIEGESDDISGILKGIKEIGISLYYINITSDIKTVLENGGDIIYEKI
;
A
#
# COMPACT_ATOMS: atom_id res chain seq x y z
N MET A 1 3.16 -26.01 -64.62
CA MET A 1 2.34 -26.32 -63.43
C MET A 1 3.06 -25.91 -62.16
N LEU A 2 4.21 -26.46 -61.80
CA LEU A 2 4.93 -26.16 -60.54
C LEU A 2 5.24 -24.65 -60.33
N LEU A 3 5.64 -23.94 -61.38
CA LEU A 3 5.96 -22.48 -61.31
C LEU A 3 4.72 -21.64 -60.93
N TYR A 4 3.56 -21.96 -61.46
CA TYR A 4 2.30 -21.27 -61.14
C TYR A 4 1.88 -21.51 -59.70
N THR A 5 2.02 -22.75 -59.19
CA THR A 5 1.70 -23.03 -57.77
C THR A 5 2.62 -22.32 -56.80
N VAL A 6 3.91 -22.23 -57.11
CA VAL A 6 4.89 -21.48 -56.29
C VAL A 6 4.59 -19.97 -56.25
N LEU A 7 4.10 -19.40 -57.37
CA LEU A 7 3.74 -17.98 -57.43
C LEU A 7 2.36 -17.66 -56.83
N THR A 8 1.36 -18.52 -57.04
CA THR A 8 -0.01 -18.25 -56.59
C THR A 8 -0.19 -18.49 -55.11
N LEU A 9 0.48 -19.48 -54.50
CA LEU A 9 0.34 -19.86 -53.11
C LEU A 9 0.67 -18.71 -52.12
N PRO A 10 1.79 -17.96 -52.27
CA PRO A 10 2.05 -16.81 -51.41
C PRO A 10 1.03 -15.69 -51.57
N ILE A 11 0.52 -15.44 -52.78
CA ILE A 11 -0.47 -14.40 -53.04
C ILE A 11 -1.80 -14.74 -52.32
N VAL A 12 -2.25 -15.99 -52.44
CA VAL A 12 -3.47 -16.48 -51.74
C VAL A 12 -3.27 -16.41 -50.24
N SER A 13 -2.10 -16.83 -49.74
CA SER A 13 -1.76 -16.78 -48.32
C SER A 13 -1.78 -15.35 -47.78
N PHE A 14 -1.18 -14.40 -48.53
CA PHE A 14 -1.21 -12.98 -48.17
C PHE A 14 -2.62 -12.41 -48.19
N SER A 15 -3.41 -12.69 -49.24
CA SER A 15 -4.82 -12.28 -49.34
C SER A 15 -5.62 -12.76 -48.14
N ASN A 16 -5.48 -14.04 -47.76
CA ASN A 16 -6.15 -14.60 -46.59
C ASN A 16 -5.76 -13.85 -45.32
N LEU A 17 -4.47 -13.54 -45.13
CA LEU A 17 -3.98 -12.78 -43.98
C LEU A 17 -4.60 -11.37 -43.92
N VAL A 18 -4.66 -10.67 -45.04
CA VAL A 18 -5.21 -9.30 -45.13
C VAL A 18 -6.72 -9.30 -44.84
N PHE A 19 -7.49 -10.19 -45.47
CA PHE A 19 -8.92 -10.29 -45.19
C PHE A 19 -9.20 -10.73 -43.76
N GLY A 20 -8.41 -11.67 -43.21
CA GLY A 20 -8.48 -12.09 -41.82
C GLY A 20 -8.19 -10.95 -40.85
N TYR A 21 -7.24 -10.07 -41.17
CA TYR A 21 -6.91 -8.88 -40.38
C TYR A 21 -8.13 -7.95 -40.23
N PHE A 22 -8.89 -7.68 -41.28
CA PHE A 22 -10.10 -6.86 -41.20
C PHE A 22 -11.25 -7.53 -40.48
N GLY A 23 -11.32 -8.87 -40.51
CA GLY A 23 -12.31 -9.64 -39.76
C GLY A 23 -12.02 -9.79 -38.25
N PHE A 24 -10.77 -9.56 -37.85
CA PHE A 24 -10.33 -9.75 -36.47
C PHE A 24 -10.79 -8.61 -35.56
N LYS A 25 -11.31 -8.98 -34.39
CA LYS A 25 -11.61 -8.05 -33.29
C LYS A 25 -11.24 -8.69 -31.96
N TYR A 26 -11.01 -7.89 -30.94
CA TYR A 26 -10.85 -8.39 -29.60
C TYR A 26 -11.49 -7.45 -28.57
N LEU A 27 -11.90 -8.02 -27.43
CA LEU A 27 -12.46 -7.35 -26.26
C LEU A 27 -11.66 -7.73 -25.03
N GLN A 28 -11.48 -6.78 -24.14
CA GLN A 28 -10.78 -6.96 -22.87
C GLN A 28 -11.69 -6.50 -21.74
N GLU A 29 -11.80 -7.33 -20.72
CA GLU A 29 -12.62 -7.04 -19.54
C GLU A 29 -11.82 -7.36 -18.29
N LEU A 30 -11.92 -6.50 -17.28
CA LEU A 30 -11.43 -6.74 -15.92
C LEU A 30 -12.63 -6.87 -14.98
N GLU A 31 -12.57 -7.84 -14.08
CA GLU A 31 -13.59 -8.01 -13.06
C GLU A 31 -13.63 -6.81 -12.09
N ARG A 32 -12.45 -6.29 -11.72
CA ARG A 32 -12.27 -5.15 -10.82
C ARG A 32 -11.09 -4.29 -11.26
N ASN A 33 -11.21 -2.98 -11.09
CA ASN A 33 -10.15 -2.02 -11.40
C ASN A 33 -9.21 -1.80 -10.21
N SER A 34 -9.62 -2.21 -9.01
CA SER A 34 -8.88 -2.05 -7.77
C SER A 34 -9.01 -3.29 -6.90
N VAL A 35 -7.92 -3.67 -6.24
CA VAL A 35 -7.82 -4.84 -5.36
C VAL A 35 -6.80 -4.59 -4.28
N GLU A 36 -6.85 -5.38 -3.21
CA GLU A 36 -5.79 -5.41 -2.21
C GLU A 36 -4.64 -6.33 -2.63
N LYS A 37 -3.47 -6.06 -2.09
CA LYS A 37 -2.28 -6.88 -2.30
C LYS A 37 -2.54 -8.33 -1.88
N GLY A 38 -2.23 -9.27 -2.80
CA GLY A 38 -2.45 -10.69 -2.61
C GLY A 38 -3.81 -11.21 -3.10
N GLU A 39 -4.75 -10.32 -3.43
CA GLU A 39 -6.02 -10.73 -4.02
C GLU A 39 -5.89 -11.09 -5.50
N LYS A 40 -6.81 -11.93 -5.95
CA LYS A 40 -6.91 -12.36 -7.35
C LYS A 40 -7.76 -11.40 -8.16
N VAL A 41 -7.25 -11.02 -9.34
CA VAL A 41 -7.98 -10.26 -10.36
C VAL A 41 -8.22 -11.13 -11.57
N LYS A 42 -9.46 -11.24 -12.02
CA LYS A 42 -9.77 -11.96 -13.25
C LYS A 42 -9.76 -11.00 -14.43
N TYR A 43 -8.97 -11.35 -15.41
CA TYR A 43 -8.91 -10.70 -16.71
C TYR A 43 -9.49 -11.63 -17.77
N ILE A 44 -10.37 -11.11 -18.61
CA ILE A 44 -11.03 -11.84 -19.67
C ILE A 44 -10.65 -11.23 -21.00
N LEU A 45 -10.03 -12.04 -21.85
CA LEU A 45 -9.73 -11.71 -23.23
C LEU A 45 -10.64 -12.51 -24.16
N THR A 46 -11.45 -11.82 -24.95
CA THR A 46 -12.26 -12.42 -25.98
C THR A 46 -11.73 -12.01 -27.34
N VAL A 47 -11.33 -12.97 -28.15
CA VAL A 47 -10.89 -12.77 -29.55
C VAL A 47 -11.98 -13.27 -30.47
N ILE A 48 -12.23 -12.54 -31.56
CA ILE A 48 -13.34 -12.74 -32.45
C ILE A 48 -12.85 -12.64 -33.88
N ASN A 49 -13.23 -13.61 -34.70
CA ASN A 49 -13.06 -13.57 -36.15
C ASN A 49 -14.45 -13.47 -36.78
N ASN A 50 -14.81 -12.27 -37.25
CA ASN A 50 -16.06 -12.02 -37.95
C ASN A 50 -15.93 -12.22 -39.48
N GLY A 51 -14.73 -12.59 -39.96
CA GLY A 51 -14.45 -12.79 -41.38
C GLY A 51 -14.72 -14.23 -41.83
N LEU A 52 -14.80 -14.38 -43.16
CA LEU A 52 -14.93 -15.66 -43.86
C LEU A 52 -13.62 -16.48 -43.86
N PHE A 53 -12.50 -15.80 -43.57
CA PHE A 53 -11.18 -16.40 -43.68
C PHE A 53 -10.67 -16.86 -42.31
N LEU A 54 -9.95 -17.96 -42.35
CA LEU A 54 -9.30 -18.54 -41.19
C LEU A 54 -8.09 -17.70 -40.78
N LEU A 55 -7.92 -17.52 -39.46
CA LEU A 55 -6.72 -16.95 -38.86
C LEU A 55 -5.87 -18.08 -38.26
N PRO A 56 -4.84 -18.57 -38.98
CA PRO A 56 -4.10 -19.75 -38.57
C PRO A 56 -3.21 -19.51 -37.37
N TYR A 57 -2.54 -18.35 -37.35
CA TYR A 57 -1.57 -17.99 -36.31
C TYR A 57 -1.80 -16.55 -35.84
N VAL A 58 -2.40 -16.40 -34.69
CA VAL A 58 -2.56 -15.14 -33.97
C VAL A 58 -1.77 -15.21 -32.68
N ASN A 59 -0.64 -14.55 -32.64
CA ASN A 59 0.17 -14.44 -31.43
C ASN A 59 -0.25 -13.18 -30.65
N ILE A 60 -0.73 -13.37 -29.44
CA ILE A 60 -1.16 -12.29 -28.55
C ILE A 60 -0.19 -12.23 -27.37
N GLU A 61 0.57 -11.17 -27.29
CA GLU A 61 1.44 -10.87 -26.16
C GLU A 61 0.69 -9.98 -25.17
N LEU A 62 0.68 -10.39 -23.89
CA LEU A 62 0.03 -9.65 -22.80
C LEU A 62 1.07 -8.81 -22.07
N HIS A 63 0.62 -7.72 -21.44
CA HIS A 63 1.44 -6.99 -20.48
C HIS A 63 1.87 -7.91 -19.35
N ASP A 64 3.17 -7.95 -19.09
CA ASP A 64 3.72 -8.62 -17.93
C ASP A 64 3.49 -7.71 -16.73
N SER A 65 2.60 -8.10 -15.83
CA SER A 65 2.49 -7.41 -14.56
C SER A 65 3.71 -7.77 -13.73
N ALA A 66 4.51 -6.79 -13.36
CA ALA A 66 5.83 -6.92 -12.72
C ALA A 66 5.91 -7.86 -11.50
N ASN A 67 4.80 -8.36 -11.04
CA ASN A 67 4.66 -9.23 -9.88
C ASN A 67 4.58 -10.73 -10.19
N ASN A 68 4.50 -11.09 -11.46
CA ASN A 68 4.44 -12.50 -11.87
C ASN A 68 5.72 -12.92 -12.60
N LYS A 69 6.89 -12.81 -11.93
CA LYS A 69 8.16 -13.36 -12.46
C LYS A 69 8.09 -14.87 -12.77
N SER A 70 7.08 -15.58 -12.28
CA SER A 70 6.85 -17.00 -12.58
C SER A 70 6.02 -17.25 -13.85
N GLN A 71 5.34 -16.25 -14.39
CA GLN A 71 4.71 -16.34 -15.70
C GLN A 71 5.50 -15.45 -16.67
N LYS A 72 6.45 -16.04 -17.42
CA LYS A 72 7.04 -15.45 -18.64
C LYS A 72 5.93 -14.74 -19.41
N ALA A 73 6.22 -13.54 -19.98
CA ALA A 73 5.31 -12.76 -20.81
C ALA A 73 4.34 -13.70 -21.51
N SER A 74 3.09 -13.70 -21.07
CA SER A 74 2.14 -14.75 -21.44
C SER A 74 1.75 -14.52 -22.89
N SER A 75 2.50 -15.11 -23.81
CA SER A 75 2.10 -15.13 -25.21
C SER A 75 1.10 -16.26 -25.44
N LYS A 76 -0.01 -15.95 -26.08
CA LYS A 76 -1.02 -16.90 -26.51
C LYS A 76 -1.01 -17.01 -28.01
N ASN A 77 -0.62 -18.19 -28.52
CA ASN A 77 -0.81 -18.53 -29.92
C ASN A 77 -2.20 -19.11 -30.11
N VAL A 78 -3.01 -18.49 -30.95
CA VAL A 78 -4.42 -18.83 -31.11
C VAL A 78 -4.72 -19.05 -32.58
N PHE A 79 -5.38 -20.15 -32.86
CA PHE A 79 -6.04 -20.44 -34.12
C PHE A 79 -7.51 -20.05 -34.02
N ILE A 80 -8.03 -19.24 -34.96
CA ILE A 80 -9.40 -18.73 -34.90
C ILE A 80 -10.12 -19.03 -36.22
N PRO A 81 -11.08 -19.99 -36.24
CA PRO A 81 -11.91 -20.27 -37.39
C PRO A 81 -12.74 -19.08 -37.85
N PRO A 82 -13.27 -19.11 -39.08
CA PRO A 82 -14.25 -18.13 -39.52
C PRO A 82 -15.46 -18.06 -38.60
N PHE A 83 -16.04 -16.87 -38.41
CA PHE A 83 -17.24 -16.61 -37.62
C PHE A 83 -17.21 -17.19 -36.21
N SER A 84 -16.03 -17.25 -35.60
CA SER A 84 -15.87 -17.84 -34.27
C SER A 84 -15.33 -16.84 -33.26
N LYS A 85 -15.55 -17.16 -31.99
CA LYS A 85 -14.99 -16.43 -30.86
C LYS A 85 -14.30 -17.38 -29.89
N ARG A 86 -13.20 -16.92 -29.31
CA ARG A 86 -12.52 -17.63 -28.21
C ARG A 86 -12.34 -16.74 -27.01
N ARG A 87 -12.63 -17.26 -25.84
CA ARG A 87 -12.56 -16.53 -24.55
C ARG A 87 -11.48 -17.14 -23.69
N PHE A 88 -10.54 -16.32 -23.21
CA PHE A 88 -9.49 -16.69 -22.28
C PHE A 88 -9.75 -16.02 -20.96
N LYS A 89 -9.75 -16.78 -19.88
CA LYS A 89 -9.82 -16.29 -18.50
C LYS A 89 -8.44 -16.43 -17.89
N LEU A 90 -7.88 -15.34 -17.39
CA LEU A 90 -6.58 -15.28 -16.76
C LEU A 90 -6.76 -14.69 -15.35
N GLU A 91 -6.02 -15.22 -14.39
CA GLU A 91 -6.00 -14.72 -13.03
C GLU A 91 -4.64 -14.13 -12.74
N TYR A 92 -4.63 -12.90 -12.21
CA TYR A 92 -3.43 -12.19 -11.76
C TYR A 92 -3.46 -12.05 -10.25
N ILE A 93 -2.31 -12.25 -9.61
CA ILE A 93 -2.11 -11.98 -8.18
C ILE A 93 -0.95 -11.01 -8.09
N TYR A 94 -1.18 -9.88 -7.43
CA TYR A 94 -0.18 -8.84 -7.26
C TYR A 94 0.50 -8.98 -5.89
N LYS A 95 1.83 -9.11 -5.90
CA LYS A 95 2.65 -9.24 -4.68
C LYS A 95 2.90 -7.90 -3.99
N TYR A 96 2.88 -6.81 -4.75
CA TYR A 96 3.18 -5.47 -4.29
C TYR A 96 2.05 -4.51 -4.65
N ARG A 97 1.93 -3.42 -3.89
CA ARG A 97 1.02 -2.31 -4.19
C ARG A 97 1.47 -1.53 -5.42
N GLY A 98 0.58 -0.75 -5.99
CA GLY A 98 0.90 0.14 -7.11
C GLY A 98 -0.13 0.12 -8.23
N GLU A 99 0.19 0.78 -9.33
CA GLU A 99 -0.64 0.81 -10.53
C GLU A 99 0.02 -0.06 -11.62
N PHE A 100 -0.69 -1.10 -12.06
CA PHE A 100 -0.21 -2.07 -13.04
C PHE A 100 -1.01 -2.02 -14.33
N GLN A 101 -0.32 -2.16 -15.46
CA GLN A 101 -0.95 -2.30 -16.76
C GLN A 101 -1.26 -3.77 -17.02
N VAL A 102 -2.50 -4.04 -17.44
CA VAL A 102 -3.00 -5.37 -17.77
C VAL A 102 -3.64 -5.35 -19.15
N GLY A 103 -3.48 -6.44 -19.88
CA GLY A 103 -4.15 -6.62 -21.15
C GLY A 103 -3.19 -6.87 -22.31
N VAL A 104 -3.69 -6.66 -23.51
CA VAL A 104 -2.95 -6.93 -24.74
C VAL A 104 -1.89 -5.87 -24.97
N LYS A 105 -0.63 -6.33 -25.10
CA LYS A 105 0.54 -5.50 -25.45
C LYS A 105 0.72 -5.45 -26.96
N THR A 106 0.80 -6.63 -27.61
CA THR A 106 0.94 -6.75 -29.05
C THR A 106 0.11 -7.90 -29.59
N ILE A 107 -0.35 -7.75 -30.83
CA ILE A 107 -1.00 -8.84 -31.58
C ILE A 107 -0.28 -8.94 -32.91
N GLU A 108 0.24 -10.13 -33.20
CA GLU A 108 0.89 -10.44 -34.46
C GLU A 108 0.13 -11.60 -35.13
N MET A 109 -0.26 -11.38 -36.38
CA MET A 109 -0.92 -12.39 -37.20
C MET A 109 0.04 -12.84 -38.27
N ARG A 110 0.09 -14.15 -38.51
CA ARG A 110 0.90 -14.75 -39.59
C ARG A 110 0.01 -15.54 -40.54
N ASP A 111 0.44 -15.57 -41.79
CA ASP A 111 -0.20 -16.35 -42.83
C ASP A 111 0.07 -17.86 -42.68
N PHE A 112 -0.57 -18.68 -43.49
CA PHE A 112 -0.41 -20.15 -43.46
C PHE A 112 1.02 -20.62 -43.72
N LEU A 113 1.73 -19.90 -44.56
CA LEU A 113 3.09 -20.26 -44.94
C LEU A 113 4.15 -19.69 -43.98
N GLY A 114 3.72 -18.77 -43.07
CA GLY A 114 4.60 -18.10 -42.12
C GLY A 114 5.52 -17.06 -42.79
N ILE A 115 5.27 -16.70 -44.06
CA ILE A 115 6.07 -15.77 -44.85
C ILE A 115 5.74 -14.31 -44.49
N PHE A 116 4.44 -14.03 -44.37
CA PHE A 116 3.94 -12.69 -44.08
C PHE A 116 3.46 -12.56 -42.65
N LYS A 117 3.68 -11.37 -42.09
CA LYS A 117 3.18 -11.03 -40.75
C LYS A 117 2.60 -9.64 -40.75
N LEU A 118 1.47 -9.48 -40.07
CA LEU A 118 0.82 -8.20 -39.83
C LEU A 118 0.68 -7.96 -38.33
N ARG A 119 0.95 -6.73 -37.91
CA ARG A 119 0.71 -6.31 -36.53
C ARG A 119 -0.65 -5.63 -36.45
N TYR A 120 -1.49 -6.11 -35.53
CA TYR A 120 -2.77 -5.51 -35.23
C TYR A 120 -2.60 -4.45 -34.15
N LYS A 121 -3.24 -3.28 -34.35
CA LYS A 121 -3.14 -2.17 -33.40
C LYS A 121 -3.82 -2.54 -32.07
N ALA A 122 -3.02 -2.68 -31.02
CA ALA A 122 -3.54 -2.91 -29.66
C ALA A 122 -4.27 -1.66 -29.14
N LYS A 123 -5.36 -1.88 -28.41
CA LYS A 123 -6.03 -0.82 -27.65
C LYS A 123 -5.18 -0.42 -26.44
N LYS A 124 -5.52 0.72 -25.80
CA LYS A 124 -4.86 1.10 -24.54
C LYS A 124 -5.00 -0.04 -23.51
N PRO A 125 -3.93 -0.34 -22.77
CA PRO A 125 -3.99 -1.33 -21.71
C PRO A 125 -4.99 -0.91 -20.64
N LEU A 126 -5.57 -1.88 -19.97
CA LEU A 126 -6.37 -1.65 -18.77
C LEU A 126 -5.41 -1.42 -17.59
N LYS A 127 -5.88 -0.73 -16.55
CA LYS A 127 -5.11 -0.45 -15.35
C LYS A 127 -5.76 -1.11 -14.14
N VAL A 128 -4.93 -1.74 -13.32
CA VAL A 128 -5.32 -2.27 -12.01
C VAL A 128 -4.57 -1.50 -10.95
N LYS A 129 -5.29 -0.95 -9.99
CA LYS A 129 -4.73 -0.29 -8.82
C LYS A 129 -4.72 -1.28 -7.65
N VAL A 130 -3.54 -1.57 -7.14
CA VAL A 130 -3.33 -2.50 -6.03
C VAL A 130 -3.07 -1.70 -4.77
N TYR A 131 -3.97 -1.84 -3.82
CA TYR A 131 -3.88 -1.20 -2.52
C TYR A 131 -3.04 -2.04 -1.53
N PRO A 132 -2.33 -1.41 -0.60
CA PRO A 132 -1.70 -2.12 0.50
C PRO A 132 -2.76 -2.79 1.39
N ARG A 133 -2.39 -3.82 2.14
CA ARG A 133 -3.29 -4.46 3.11
C ARG A 133 -3.52 -3.55 4.30
N VAL A 134 -4.74 -3.53 4.80
CA VAL A 134 -5.09 -2.84 6.04
C VAL A 134 -5.00 -3.84 7.19
N ILE A 135 -4.06 -3.61 8.11
CA ILE A 135 -3.88 -4.45 9.29
C ILE A 135 -4.72 -3.87 10.41
N ASN A 136 -5.73 -4.62 10.85
CA ASN A 136 -6.54 -4.20 11.99
C ASN A 136 -5.84 -4.57 13.29
N ILE A 137 -5.39 -3.57 14.04
CA ILE A 137 -4.80 -3.69 15.36
C ILE A 137 -5.82 -3.28 16.43
N GLU A 138 -5.77 -3.93 17.57
CA GLU A 138 -6.73 -3.71 18.68
C GLU A 138 -6.15 -2.79 19.75
N ARG A 139 -4.82 -2.66 19.79
CA ARG A 139 -4.11 -1.83 20.77
C ARG A 139 -2.80 -1.31 20.17
N PHE A 140 -2.46 -0.06 20.49
CA PHE A 140 -1.20 0.56 20.12
C PHE A 140 -0.84 1.63 21.16
N TYR A 141 0.43 1.71 21.55
CA TYR A 141 0.89 2.61 22.62
C TYR A 141 2.13 3.38 22.18
N VAL A 142 2.12 4.68 22.36
CA VAL A 142 3.31 5.54 22.14
C VAL A 142 4.13 5.71 23.43
N ARG A 143 3.59 5.30 24.60
CA ARG A 143 4.20 5.45 25.95
C ARG A 143 4.36 4.10 26.62
N GLU A 144 5.52 3.84 27.23
CA GLU A 144 5.76 2.62 28.03
C GLU A 144 4.90 2.54 29.30
N ASP A 145 4.63 3.69 29.94
CA ASP A 145 3.81 3.78 31.15
C ASP A 145 2.33 3.41 30.92
N MET A 146 1.82 3.48 29.69
CA MET A 146 0.50 2.96 29.34
C MET A 146 0.39 1.44 29.42
N HIS A 147 1.48 0.69 29.31
CA HIS A 147 1.48 -0.76 29.53
C HIS A 147 1.10 -1.14 30.98
N ALA A 148 1.60 -0.39 31.96
CA ALA A 148 1.31 -0.64 33.38
C ALA A 148 -0.16 -0.32 33.72
N TYR A 149 -0.73 0.73 33.14
CA TYR A 149 -2.11 1.15 33.37
C TYR A 149 -3.13 0.15 32.80
N ASN A 150 -2.88 -0.38 31.61
CA ASN A 150 -3.78 -1.34 30.95
C ASN A 150 -3.61 -2.78 31.40
N SER A 151 -2.47 -3.17 31.98
CA SER A 151 -2.30 -4.49 32.59
C SER A 151 -3.14 -4.69 33.87
N LEU A 152 -3.52 -3.60 34.51
CA LEU A 152 -4.44 -3.61 35.68
C LEU A 152 -5.91 -3.62 35.24
N ASN A 153 -6.23 -3.26 33.99
CA ASN A 153 -7.60 -3.19 33.49
C ASN A 153 -7.83 -4.20 32.34
N HIS A 154 -7.73 -5.49 32.63
CA HIS A 154 -8.05 -6.60 31.71
C HIS A 154 -9.54 -6.73 31.35
N LYS A 155 -10.28 -5.65 31.34
CA LYS A 155 -11.64 -5.60 30.80
C LYS A 155 -11.73 -4.41 29.85
N GLY A 156 -11.66 -4.71 28.55
CA GLY A 156 -12.11 -3.85 27.45
C GLY A 156 -11.65 -2.38 27.51
N ILE A 157 -11.32 -1.81 26.39
CA ILE A 157 -11.13 -0.36 26.22
C ILE A 157 -12.41 0.34 26.74
N TYR A 158 -12.48 0.54 28.06
CA TYR A 158 -13.39 1.51 28.64
C TYR A 158 -12.54 2.74 28.94
N GLU A 159 -12.72 3.80 28.14
CA GLU A 159 -12.62 5.15 28.69
C GLU A 159 -13.16 5.06 30.11
N ASP A 160 -12.49 5.63 31.08
CA ASP A 160 -13.09 5.79 32.40
C ASP A 160 -14.33 6.67 32.23
N THR A 161 -15.43 6.01 31.84
CA THR A 161 -16.73 6.65 31.60
C THR A 161 -17.37 7.14 32.92
N SER A 162 -16.64 7.01 34.06
CA SER A 162 -17.13 7.38 35.36
C SER A 162 -17.04 8.88 35.65
N VAL A 163 -16.16 9.63 34.95
CA VAL A 163 -16.03 11.08 35.14
C VAL A 163 -16.33 11.81 33.85
N VAL A 164 -17.59 12.20 33.67
CA VAL A 164 -18.01 13.13 32.64
C VAL A 164 -17.61 14.53 33.08
N ASP A 165 -16.60 15.14 32.44
CA ASP A 165 -16.13 16.47 32.79
C ASP A 165 -17.09 17.56 32.30
N GLU A 166 -17.55 17.45 31.06
CA GLU A 166 -18.41 18.44 30.45
C GLU A 166 -19.37 17.80 29.40
N ILE A 167 -20.57 18.36 29.27
CA ILE A 167 -21.52 17.97 28.24
C ILE A 167 -21.72 19.17 27.31
N ASN A 168 -21.24 19.06 26.07
CA ASN A 168 -21.30 20.11 25.08
C ASN A 168 -22.30 19.80 23.98
N LYS A 169 -22.72 20.84 23.22
CA LYS A 169 -23.50 20.64 22.00
C LYS A 169 -22.66 19.87 20.97
N TYR A 170 -23.32 18.99 20.24
CA TYR A 170 -22.72 18.24 19.13
C TYR A 170 -22.21 19.19 18.06
N ASN A 171 -20.95 19.03 17.70
CA ASN A 171 -20.35 19.67 16.54
C ASN A 171 -20.17 18.64 15.42
N TYR A 172 -20.28 19.10 14.17
CA TYR A 172 -20.08 18.23 13.00
C TYR A 172 -18.68 17.60 13.04
N GLY A 173 -18.61 16.26 13.23
CA GLY A 173 -17.35 15.51 13.40
C GLY A 173 -17.24 14.80 14.75
N ASP A 174 -18.08 15.13 15.73
CA ASP A 174 -18.10 14.42 17.00
C ASP A 174 -18.64 12.98 16.83
N SER A 175 -18.08 12.05 17.60
CA SER A 175 -18.49 10.64 17.56
C SER A 175 -19.90 10.44 18.10
N LEU A 176 -20.79 9.84 17.31
CA LEU A 176 -22.18 9.53 17.70
C LEU A 176 -22.25 8.58 18.91
N ASN A 177 -21.21 7.80 19.16
CA ASN A 177 -21.14 6.92 20.36
C ASN A 177 -21.02 7.70 21.67
N ARG A 178 -20.62 8.99 21.61
CA ARG A 178 -20.51 9.88 22.77
C ARG A 178 -21.78 10.70 23.04
N VAL A 179 -22.83 10.52 22.25
CA VAL A 179 -24.09 11.26 22.45
C VAL A 179 -24.74 10.87 23.76
N HIS A 180 -25.05 11.89 24.58
CA HIS A 180 -25.80 11.73 25.85
C HIS A 180 -27.29 11.72 25.55
N TRP A 181 -27.83 10.59 25.09
CA TRP A 181 -29.21 10.46 24.63
C TRP A 181 -30.27 11.00 25.63
N LYS A 182 -30.06 10.77 26.94
CA LYS A 182 -31.01 11.25 27.97
C LYS A 182 -31.04 12.78 28.03
N LEU A 183 -29.91 13.46 27.89
CA LEU A 183 -29.86 14.92 27.92
C LEU A 183 -30.27 15.51 26.55
N THR A 184 -29.91 14.89 25.46
CA THR A 184 -30.36 15.21 24.10
C THR A 184 -31.88 15.23 24.04
N ALA A 185 -32.56 14.21 24.61
CA ALA A 185 -34.01 14.16 24.64
C ALA A 185 -34.65 15.27 25.54
N LYS A 186 -33.93 15.70 26.60
CA LYS A 186 -34.41 16.76 27.50
C LYS A 186 -34.19 18.16 26.91
N MET A 187 -33.07 18.38 26.22
CA MET A 187 -32.69 19.70 25.70
C MET A 187 -33.15 19.94 24.27
N ASN A 188 -33.66 18.90 23.58
CA ASN A 188 -34.06 18.90 22.17
C ASN A 188 -32.94 19.33 21.22
N GLU A 189 -31.68 19.18 21.64
CA GLU A 189 -30.45 19.44 20.89
C GLU A 189 -29.46 18.29 21.16
N MET A 190 -28.72 17.87 20.14
CA MET A 190 -27.75 16.79 20.33
C MET A 190 -26.62 17.22 21.30
N MET A 191 -26.47 16.48 22.38
CA MET A 191 -25.49 16.73 23.43
C MET A 191 -24.47 15.59 23.46
N VAL A 192 -23.18 15.93 23.50
CA VAL A 192 -22.06 14.98 23.51
C VAL A 192 -21.32 15.07 24.85
N LYS A 193 -21.02 13.90 25.42
CA LYS A 193 -20.20 13.80 26.63
C LYS A 193 -18.75 14.08 26.29
N LYS A 194 -18.10 14.98 27.02
CA LYS A 194 -16.66 15.18 27.04
C LYS A 194 -16.14 14.58 28.35
N PHE A 195 -15.16 13.69 28.25
CA PHE A 195 -14.59 13.01 29.40
C PHE A 195 -13.33 13.72 29.87
N GLU A 196 -13.11 13.82 31.17
CA GLU A 196 -11.88 14.35 31.78
C GLU A 196 -10.69 13.45 31.35
N GLY A 197 -9.67 14.02 30.77
CA GLY A 197 -8.47 13.26 30.33
C GLY A 197 -8.38 12.91 28.86
N THR A 198 -9.38 13.20 28.01
CA THR A 198 -9.17 13.28 26.57
C THR A 198 -8.63 14.68 26.20
N GLU A 199 -7.43 15.04 26.66
CA GLU A 199 -6.58 15.88 25.80
C GLU A 199 -6.54 15.14 24.48
N ALA A 200 -7.10 15.74 23.43
CA ALA A 200 -7.00 15.21 22.08
C ALA A 200 -5.54 14.83 21.90
N GLN A 201 -5.24 13.54 21.76
CA GLN A 201 -3.85 13.09 21.70
C GLN A 201 -3.32 13.58 20.34
N ASN A 202 -2.85 14.85 20.34
CA ASN A 202 -2.21 15.44 19.16
C ASN A 202 -0.94 14.65 18.90
N LEU A 203 -0.97 13.83 17.87
CA LEU A 203 0.15 12.98 17.47
C LEU A 203 0.71 13.46 16.15
N LEU A 204 2.02 13.72 16.13
CA LEU A 204 2.78 13.96 14.90
C LEU A 204 3.29 12.62 14.37
N PHE A 205 2.75 12.18 13.24
CA PHE A 205 3.23 10.98 12.54
C PHE A 205 4.17 11.38 11.40
N ILE A 206 5.46 11.09 11.54
CA ILE A 206 6.47 11.37 10.51
C ILE A 206 6.74 10.11 9.71
N PHE A 207 6.52 10.20 8.40
CA PHE A 207 6.70 9.08 7.48
C PHE A 207 7.89 9.30 6.55
N ASP A 208 8.88 8.40 6.64
CA ASP A 208 10.10 8.45 5.84
C ASP A 208 9.86 7.91 4.42
N LEU A 209 10.17 8.71 3.41
CA LEU A 209 10.12 8.37 1.99
C LEU A 209 11.50 8.27 1.36
N LYS A 210 12.56 8.15 2.18
CA LYS A 210 13.92 8.01 1.68
C LYS A 210 14.06 6.74 0.85
N LYS A 211 14.75 6.88 -0.27
CA LYS A 211 15.07 5.76 -1.15
C LYS A 211 16.08 4.83 -0.47
N ASN A 212 15.76 3.54 -0.39
CA ASN A 212 16.67 2.52 0.07
C ASN A 212 17.65 2.10 -1.05
N SER A 213 18.87 1.70 -0.65
CA SER A 213 19.95 1.32 -1.58
C SER A 213 20.02 -0.19 -1.87
N TYR A 214 19.00 -0.97 -1.48
CA TYR A 214 18.97 -2.42 -1.67
C TYR A 214 18.46 -2.79 -3.08
N LYS A 215 18.42 -4.10 -3.37
CA LYS A 215 17.80 -4.62 -4.59
C LYS A 215 16.32 -4.27 -4.65
N GLU A 216 15.80 -4.11 -5.86
CA GLU A 216 14.40 -3.71 -6.10
C GLU A 216 13.39 -4.59 -5.35
N GLU A 217 13.62 -5.91 -5.27
CA GLU A 217 12.73 -6.82 -4.54
C GLU A 217 12.74 -6.56 -3.03
N THR A 218 13.92 -6.34 -2.46
CA THR A 218 14.09 -6.02 -1.03
C THR A 218 13.46 -4.67 -0.71
N ASN A 219 13.71 -3.65 -1.54
CA ASN A 219 13.10 -2.34 -1.38
C ASN A 219 11.57 -2.42 -1.39
N ASN A 220 10.98 -3.12 -2.35
CA ASN A 220 9.53 -3.30 -2.43
C ASN A 220 8.95 -3.98 -1.18
N LEU A 221 9.66 -4.94 -0.60
CA LEU A 221 9.22 -5.61 0.63
C LEU A 221 9.28 -4.68 1.85
N ILE A 222 10.37 -3.92 2.00
CA ILE A 222 10.55 -2.95 3.09
C ILE A 222 9.49 -1.86 3.00
N GLU A 223 9.35 -1.25 1.82
CA GLU A 223 8.36 -0.19 1.56
C GLU A 223 6.93 -0.65 1.86
N ASP A 224 6.56 -1.84 1.40
CA ASP A 224 5.25 -2.42 1.65
C ASP A 224 5.01 -2.67 3.15
N LYS A 225 6.01 -3.19 3.87
CA LYS A 225 5.92 -3.42 5.31
C LYS A 225 5.78 -2.11 6.09
N GLN A 226 6.57 -1.09 5.74
CA GLN A 226 6.50 0.23 6.37
C GLN A 226 5.13 0.87 6.17
N ILE A 227 4.58 0.77 4.96
CA ILE A 227 3.24 1.28 4.65
C ILE A 227 2.15 0.48 5.38
N GLU A 228 2.18 -0.85 5.35
CA GLU A 228 1.18 -1.69 6.01
C GLU A 228 1.16 -1.44 7.53
N ALA A 229 2.33 -1.31 8.16
CA ALA A 229 2.44 -0.95 9.57
C ALA A 229 1.85 0.45 9.85
N SER A 230 2.23 1.43 9.04
CA SER A 230 1.74 2.80 9.18
C SER A 230 0.22 2.91 8.99
N ILE A 231 -0.34 2.23 7.98
CA ILE A 231 -1.79 2.18 7.76
C ILE A 231 -2.52 1.56 8.95
N GLY A 232 -1.99 0.45 9.49
CA GLY A 232 -2.60 -0.20 10.66
C GLY A 232 -2.67 0.74 11.87
N VAL A 233 -1.57 1.42 12.16
CA VAL A 233 -1.52 2.38 13.29
C VAL A 233 -2.39 3.60 13.03
N LEU A 234 -2.33 4.20 11.83
CA LEU A 234 -3.15 5.37 11.49
C LEU A 234 -4.65 5.04 11.55
N LYS A 235 -5.04 3.86 11.07
CA LYS A 235 -6.44 3.42 11.18
C LYS A 235 -6.86 3.31 12.65
N TYR A 236 -6.08 2.64 13.48
CA TYR A 236 -6.36 2.51 14.92
C TYR A 236 -6.49 3.88 15.59
N LEU A 237 -5.56 4.80 15.33
CA LEU A 237 -5.58 6.13 15.92
C LEU A 237 -6.82 6.94 15.51
N ILE A 238 -7.19 6.89 14.25
CA ILE A 238 -8.39 7.59 13.74
C ILE A 238 -9.67 6.94 14.30
N ASP A 239 -9.74 5.61 14.36
CA ASP A 239 -10.87 4.87 14.91
C ASP A 239 -11.05 5.15 16.42
N THR A 240 -9.95 5.44 17.13
CA THR A 240 -9.96 5.86 18.55
C THR A 240 -10.11 7.37 18.75
N SER A 241 -10.40 8.12 17.68
CA SER A 241 -10.61 9.59 17.69
C SER A 241 -9.39 10.41 18.10
N ALA A 242 -8.17 9.88 17.90
CA ALA A 242 -6.95 10.65 18.06
C ALA A 242 -6.80 11.66 16.89
N GLU A 243 -6.33 12.87 17.21
CA GLU A 243 -5.96 13.85 16.18
C GLU A 243 -4.54 13.57 15.71
N VAL A 244 -4.40 13.16 14.45
CA VAL A 244 -3.11 12.82 13.85
C VAL A 244 -2.73 13.86 12.81
N LYS A 245 -1.56 14.47 12.98
CA LYS A 245 -0.89 15.25 11.95
C LYS A 245 0.09 14.32 11.21
N PHE A 246 -0.30 13.83 10.05
CA PHE A 246 0.54 12.99 9.21
C PHE A 246 1.45 13.85 8.34
N SER A 247 2.76 13.65 8.44
CA SER A 247 3.76 14.48 7.81
C SER A 247 4.78 13.65 7.05
N TYR A 248 5.15 14.09 5.87
CA TYR A 248 6.19 13.48 5.04
C TYR A 248 6.90 14.55 4.20
N TYR A 249 8.06 14.22 3.67
CA TYR A 249 8.79 15.08 2.76
C TYR A 249 8.63 14.62 1.30
N ASP A 250 8.13 15.52 0.44
CA ASP A 250 8.14 15.39 -1.02
C ASP A 250 8.55 16.73 -1.62
N LYS A 251 9.87 16.93 -1.79
CA LYS A 251 10.52 18.22 -2.16
C LYS A 251 10.26 19.36 -1.17
N LYS A 252 9.25 19.26 -0.37
CA LYS A 252 8.89 20.13 0.76
C LYS A 252 8.16 19.30 1.82
N ILE A 253 8.03 19.81 3.02
CA ILE A 253 7.20 19.21 4.06
C ILE A 253 5.75 19.30 3.63
N VAL A 254 5.06 18.18 3.69
CA VAL A 254 3.62 18.06 3.45
C VAL A 254 2.97 17.56 4.74
N ASN A 255 2.02 18.33 5.24
CA ASN A 255 1.27 18.04 6.44
C ASN A 255 -0.19 17.75 6.07
N LEU A 256 -0.74 16.63 6.57
CA LEU A 256 -2.13 16.22 6.41
C LEU A 256 -2.75 16.04 7.79
N GLU A 257 -3.83 16.72 8.07
CA GLU A 257 -4.60 16.49 9.29
C GLU A 257 -5.56 15.33 9.09
N CYS A 258 -5.55 14.39 10.03
CA CYS A 258 -6.32 13.15 9.94
C CYS A 258 -7.15 13.01 11.22
N ARG A 259 -8.45 13.27 11.10
CA ARG A 259 -9.42 13.28 12.21
C ARG A 259 -10.65 12.43 11.92
N SER A 260 -10.86 12.05 10.67
CA SER A 260 -12.08 11.40 10.21
C SER A 260 -11.81 10.17 9.34
N PRO A 261 -12.78 9.25 9.20
CA PRO A 261 -12.68 8.14 8.26
C PRO A 261 -12.43 8.59 6.81
N MET A 262 -12.89 9.77 6.41
CA MET A 262 -12.64 10.32 5.07
C MET A 262 -11.16 10.68 4.89
N ASP A 263 -10.50 11.19 5.94
CA ASP A 263 -9.06 11.50 5.91
C ASP A 263 -8.26 10.21 5.80
N PHE A 264 -8.70 9.14 6.50
CA PHE A 264 -8.10 7.81 6.33
C PHE A 264 -8.19 7.31 4.89
N GLU A 265 -9.34 7.45 4.22
CA GLU A 265 -9.49 7.06 2.82
C GLU A 265 -8.53 7.85 1.89
N ASN A 266 -8.30 9.13 2.16
CA ASN A 266 -7.35 9.94 1.41
C ASN A 266 -5.91 9.46 1.61
N LEU A 267 -5.51 9.16 2.86
CA LEU A 267 -4.23 8.55 3.19
C LEU A 267 -4.05 7.17 2.54
N TYR A 268 -5.08 6.34 2.57
CA TYR A 268 -5.05 5.02 1.96
C TYR A 268 -4.81 5.09 0.45
N ARG A 269 -5.45 6.06 -0.21
CA ARG A 269 -5.20 6.34 -1.63
C ARG A 269 -3.77 6.84 -1.86
N PHE A 270 -3.25 7.72 -1.02
CA PHE A 270 -1.87 8.18 -1.07
C PHE A 270 -0.89 7.00 -0.95
N PHE A 271 -1.05 6.15 0.05
CA PHE A 271 -0.19 5.00 0.27
C PHE A 271 -0.21 3.97 -0.86
N SER A 272 -1.28 3.90 -1.66
CA SER A 272 -1.33 3.00 -2.82
C SER A 272 -0.39 3.40 -3.95
N THR A 273 0.01 4.68 -4.03
CA THR A 273 0.79 5.24 -5.16
C THR A 273 2.07 5.93 -4.76
N VAL A 274 2.28 6.19 -3.48
CA VAL A 274 3.49 6.85 -2.97
C VAL A 274 4.75 6.08 -3.34
N LYS A 275 5.82 6.82 -3.66
CA LYS A 275 7.13 6.26 -4.02
C LYS A 275 8.18 6.69 -3.02
N PHE A 276 9.07 5.78 -2.67
CA PHE A 276 10.26 6.05 -1.88
C PHE A 276 11.37 6.51 -2.81
N ASN A 277 11.49 7.80 -3.00
CA ASN A 277 12.39 8.40 -3.98
C ASN A 277 13.06 9.68 -3.48
N GLN A 278 12.98 9.96 -2.18
CA GLN A 278 13.61 11.13 -1.57
C GLN A 278 15.05 10.82 -1.16
N ASP A 279 15.93 11.81 -1.27
CA ASP A 279 17.35 11.70 -0.90
C ASP A 279 17.65 12.34 0.46
N ILE A 280 16.66 13.03 1.07
CA ILE A 280 16.81 13.67 2.39
C ILE A 280 16.81 12.61 3.50
N ASN A 281 17.60 12.84 4.53
CA ASN A 281 17.65 11.96 5.69
C ASN A 281 16.49 12.25 6.64
N ILE A 282 16.02 11.19 7.33
CA ILE A 282 14.90 11.32 8.28
C ILE A 282 15.25 12.23 9.46
N GLU A 283 16.50 12.25 9.93
CA GLU A 283 16.97 13.14 10.99
C GLU A 283 16.79 14.62 10.66
N ASP A 284 17.05 15.02 9.42
CA ASP A 284 16.82 16.39 8.95
C ASP A 284 15.34 16.75 8.93
N ILE A 285 14.51 15.80 8.48
CA ILE A 285 13.04 15.96 8.44
C ILE A 285 12.49 16.11 9.86
N ILE A 286 12.93 15.27 10.81
CA ILE A 286 12.48 15.33 12.21
C ILE A 286 12.81 16.69 12.80
N THR A 287 14.04 17.17 12.62
CA THR A 287 14.47 18.48 13.14
C THR A 287 13.57 19.60 12.64
N LEU A 288 13.34 19.67 11.32
CA LEU A 288 12.47 20.69 10.73
C LEU A 288 11.02 20.60 11.22
N MET A 289 10.48 19.39 11.36
CA MET A 289 9.08 19.20 11.74
C MET A 289 8.83 19.43 13.23
N VAL A 290 9.79 19.11 14.09
CA VAL A 290 9.68 19.34 15.54
C VAL A 290 9.75 20.82 15.83
N ASP A 291 10.64 21.58 15.17
CA ASP A 291 10.74 23.02 15.31
C ASP A 291 9.44 23.74 14.90
N GLU A 292 8.77 23.25 13.85
CA GLU A 292 7.47 23.78 13.42
C GLU A 292 6.29 23.38 14.34
N ASN A 293 6.43 22.33 15.13
CA ASN A 293 5.34 21.72 15.92
C ASN A 293 5.65 21.67 17.42
N VAL A 294 6.11 22.76 17.97
CA VAL A 294 6.55 22.90 19.39
C VAL A 294 5.54 22.38 20.43
N ASN A 295 4.25 22.34 20.10
CA ASN A 295 3.18 21.89 21.00
C ASN A 295 2.82 20.40 20.88
N MET A 296 3.49 19.63 20.00
CA MET A 296 3.21 18.20 19.82
C MET A 296 3.99 17.38 20.85
N GLN A 297 3.29 16.77 21.81
CA GLN A 297 3.90 15.96 22.87
C GLN A 297 4.17 14.51 22.41
N ASN A 298 3.39 14.00 21.48
CA ASN A 298 3.51 12.62 21.01
C ASN A 298 4.02 12.61 19.56
N ILE A 299 5.11 11.91 19.30
CA ILE A 299 5.73 11.80 17.97
C ILE A 299 5.88 10.34 17.62
N LEU A 300 5.39 9.95 16.47
CA LEU A 300 5.57 8.61 15.90
C LEU A 300 6.31 8.71 14.58
N ILE A 301 7.36 7.93 14.44
CA ILE A 301 8.22 7.95 13.27
C ILE A 301 8.21 6.57 12.62
N ALA A 302 8.00 6.50 11.31
CA ALA A 302 8.08 5.26 10.55
C ALA A 302 9.22 5.37 9.53
N THR A 303 10.25 4.54 9.68
CA THR A 303 11.44 4.52 8.82
C THR A 303 11.99 3.12 8.63
N SER A 304 12.75 2.93 7.55
CA SER A 304 13.61 1.77 7.33
C SER A 304 15.10 2.11 7.41
N ASN A 305 15.42 3.37 7.77
CA ASN A 305 16.78 3.88 7.83
C ASN A 305 17.16 4.22 9.27
N ILE A 306 18.18 3.56 9.79
CA ILE A 306 18.76 3.81 11.11
C ILE A 306 20.19 4.33 10.93
N SER A 307 20.52 5.43 11.62
CA SER A 307 21.82 6.04 11.63
C SER A 307 22.16 6.57 13.02
N TYR A 308 23.44 6.82 13.30
CA TYR A 308 23.84 7.46 14.53
C TYR A 308 23.32 8.91 14.63
N ALA A 309 23.25 9.61 13.49
CA ALA A 309 22.66 10.95 13.43
C ALA A 309 21.17 10.94 13.82
N LEU A 310 20.41 9.90 13.39
CA LEU A 310 19.04 9.73 13.85
C LEU A 310 18.97 9.55 15.37
N TYR A 311 19.84 8.72 15.96
CA TYR A 311 19.89 8.53 17.40
C TYR A 311 20.14 9.86 18.14
N GLU A 312 21.08 10.69 17.68
CA GLU A 312 21.37 11.99 18.29
C GLU A 312 20.15 12.93 18.25
N VAL A 313 19.44 12.98 17.12
CA VAL A 313 18.23 13.80 16.98
C VAL A 313 17.12 13.28 17.88
N LEU A 314 16.89 11.97 17.91
CA LEU A 314 15.90 11.36 18.80
C LEU A 314 16.19 11.61 20.27
N TYR A 315 17.46 11.56 20.68
CA TYR A 315 17.88 11.90 22.04
C TYR A 315 17.54 13.35 22.41
N LYS A 316 17.85 14.32 21.53
CA LYS A 316 17.50 15.72 21.72
C LYS A 316 16.00 15.94 21.84
N VAL A 317 15.22 15.34 20.96
CA VAL A 317 13.75 15.46 20.95
C VAL A 317 13.15 14.82 22.21
N LYS A 318 13.67 13.67 22.66
CA LYS A 318 13.21 12.99 23.88
C LYS A 318 13.49 13.82 25.13
N THR A 319 14.64 14.47 25.22
CA THR A 319 15.00 15.33 26.37
C THR A 319 14.13 16.58 26.48
N ALA A 320 13.47 17.01 25.39
CA ALA A 320 12.48 18.09 25.38
C ALA A 320 11.08 17.63 25.87
N SER A 321 10.98 16.50 26.60
CA SER A 321 9.75 15.95 27.18
C SER A 321 8.74 15.41 26.18
N ASN A 322 9.19 15.02 24.99
CA ASN A 322 8.32 14.37 24.00
C ASN A 322 8.22 12.84 24.21
N ASN A 323 7.05 12.29 23.96
CA ASN A 323 6.87 10.86 23.85
C ASN A 323 7.14 10.43 22.41
N ILE A 324 8.08 9.52 22.24
CA ILE A 324 8.50 9.09 20.91
C ILE A 324 8.23 7.60 20.74
N GLY A 325 7.57 7.24 19.63
CA GLY A 325 7.50 5.89 19.10
C GLY A 325 8.26 5.80 17.78
N LEU A 326 9.01 4.73 17.58
CA LEU A 326 9.74 4.45 16.36
C LEU A 326 9.30 3.12 15.76
N ILE A 327 8.68 3.15 14.59
CA ILE A 327 8.41 1.98 13.77
C ILE A 327 9.59 1.81 12.82
N TYR A 328 10.40 0.80 13.08
CA TYR A 328 11.56 0.48 12.25
C TYR A 328 11.36 -0.81 11.48
N VAL A 329 11.46 -0.74 10.16
CA VAL A 329 11.38 -1.91 9.27
C VAL A 329 12.78 -2.33 8.86
N SER A 330 13.23 -3.49 9.37
CA SER A 330 14.60 -3.98 9.18
C SER A 330 14.72 -4.91 7.99
N PRO A 331 15.74 -4.74 7.14
CA PRO A 331 16.10 -5.67 6.07
C PRO A 331 16.96 -6.86 6.55
N LYS A 332 17.25 -6.99 7.86
CA LYS A 332 18.22 -7.93 8.46
C LYS A 332 18.16 -9.35 7.89
N GLU A 333 16.97 -9.87 7.70
CA GLU A 333 16.79 -11.26 7.24
C GLU A 333 17.27 -11.52 5.80
N ILE A 334 17.37 -10.48 4.97
CA ILE A 334 17.78 -10.60 3.56
C ILE A 334 19.19 -10.07 3.33
N GLU A 335 19.50 -8.91 3.91
CA GLU A 335 20.73 -8.17 3.62
C GLU A 335 21.77 -8.27 4.77
N GLY A 336 21.37 -8.86 5.92
CA GLY A 336 22.15 -8.81 7.16
C GLY A 336 22.01 -7.46 7.88
N GLU A 337 22.39 -7.41 9.13
CA GLU A 337 22.43 -6.18 9.93
C GLU A 337 23.86 -5.97 10.44
N SER A 338 24.37 -4.76 10.36
CA SER A 338 25.67 -4.43 10.94
C SER A 338 25.56 -4.36 12.47
N ASP A 339 26.63 -4.71 13.16
CA ASP A 339 26.71 -4.59 14.62
C ASP A 339 26.45 -3.17 15.11
N ASP A 340 26.77 -2.16 14.28
CA ASP A 340 26.51 -0.75 14.56
C ASP A 340 25.01 -0.46 14.70
N ILE A 341 24.15 -1.02 13.84
CA ILE A 341 22.71 -0.82 13.91
C ILE A 341 22.13 -1.43 15.19
N SER A 342 22.57 -2.61 15.59
CA SER A 342 22.10 -3.26 16.82
C SER A 342 22.46 -2.44 18.07
N GLY A 343 23.64 -1.83 18.09
CA GLY A 343 24.06 -0.89 19.14
C GLY A 343 23.21 0.37 19.22
N ILE A 344 22.90 0.97 18.07
CA ILE A 344 22.02 2.14 17.97
C ILE A 344 20.61 1.83 18.46
N LEU A 345 20.04 0.69 18.04
CA LEU A 345 18.70 0.28 18.46
C LEU A 345 18.61 0.04 19.98
N LYS A 346 19.65 -0.52 20.57
CA LYS A 346 19.75 -0.67 22.03
C LYS A 346 19.77 0.70 22.73
N GLY A 347 20.60 1.63 22.25
CA GLY A 347 20.64 3.00 22.75
C GLY A 347 19.31 3.72 22.66
N ILE A 348 18.56 3.55 21.54
CA ILE A 348 17.22 4.12 21.36
C ILE A 348 16.26 3.62 22.43
N LYS A 349 16.30 2.33 22.79
CA LYS A 349 15.48 1.79 23.89
C LYS A 349 15.89 2.33 25.26
N GLU A 350 17.21 2.41 25.52
CA GLU A 350 17.73 2.89 26.81
C GLU A 350 17.33 4.33 27.14
N ILE A 351 17.08 5.17 26.12
CA ILE A 351 16.55 6.53 26.31
C ILE A 351 15.03 6.59 26.44
N GLY A 352 14.33 5.44 26.51
CA GLY A 352 12.88 5.35 26.74
C GLY A 352 12.05 5.72 25.50
N ILE A 353 12.47 5.29 24.30
CA ILE A 353 11.71 5.38 23.06
C ILE A 353 11.03 4.04 22.80
N SER A 354 9.72 4.05 22.57
CA SER A 354 8.97 2.85 22.20
C SER A 354 9.38 2.36 20.80
N LEU A 355 10.14 1.27 20.72
CA LEU A 355 10.67 0.74 19.48
C LEU A 355 9.83 -0.43 18.96
N TYR A 356 9.20 -0.28 17.82
CA TYR A 356 8.49 -1.32 17.07
C TYR A 356 9.40 -1.85 15.96
N TYR A 357 10.12 -2.93 16.26
CA TYR A 357 11.05 -3.54 15.35
C TYR A 357 10.35 -4.59 14.48
N ILE A 358 10.23 -4.33 13.19
CA ILE A 358 9.52 -5.17 12.22
C ILE A 358 10.50 -5.76 11.22
N ASN A 359 10.69 -7.07 11.25
CA ASN A 359 11.39 -7.80 10.20
C ASN A 359 10.49 -8.03 8.99
N ILE A 360 11.10 -8.36 7.85
CA ILE A 360 10.35 -8.65 6.62
C ILE A 360 9.37 -9.82 6.80
N THR A 361 9.75 -10.84 7.57
CA THR A 361 8.91 -12.03 7.84
C THR A 361 7.99 -11.86 9.03
N SER A 362 8.22 -10.87 9.90
CA SER A 362 7.40 -10.65 11.11
C SER A 362 5.93 -10.41 10.79
N ASP A 363 5.06 -10.90 11.66
CA ASP A 363 3.66 -10.48 11.66
C ASP A 363 3.52 -9.08 12.26
N ILE A 364 3.13 -8.12 11.44
CA ILE A 364 3.04 -6.71 11.80
C ILE A 364 2.05 -6.51 12.96
N LYS A 365 0.90 -7.21 12.95
CA LYS A 365 -0.11 -7.09 14.02
C LYS A 365 0.50 -7.42 15.37
N THR A 366 1.15 -8.56 15.46
CA THR A 366 1.78 -9.04 16.70
C THR A 366 2.83 -8.07 17.22
N VAL A 367 3.68 -7.52 16.34
CA VAL A 367 4.72 -6.56 16.75
C VAL A 367 4.13 -5.27 17.27
N LEU A 368 3.13 -4.71 16.57
CA LEU A 368 2.51 -3.46 16.97
C LEU A 368 1.68 -3.57 18.26
N GLU A 369 1.01 -4.69 18.47
CA GLU A 369 0.16 -4.90 19.65
C GLU A 369 0.95 -5.27 20.93
N ASN A 370 2.12 -5.86 20.78
CA ASN A 370 2.93 -6.29 21.93
C ASN A 370 3.99 -5.27 22.38
N GLY A 371 3.92 -4.03 21.83
CA GLY A 371 4.82 -2.95 22.27
C GLY A 371 6.28 -3.11 21.86
N GLY A 372 6.57 -3.97 20.89
CA GLY A 372 7.94 -4.15 20.35
C GLY A 372 8.89 -4.95 21.22
N ASP A 373 8.51 -5.37 22.43
CA ASP A 373 9.43 -5.97 23.43
C ASP A 373 9.80 -7.45 23.19
N ILE A 374 9.05 -8.18 22.36
CA ILE A 374 9.13 -9.66 22.33
C ILE A 374 10.30 -10.20 21.48
N ILE A 375 10.95 -9.40 20.64
CA ILE A 375 11.87 -9.94 19.62
C ILE A 375 13.36 -9.96 20.07
N TYR A 376 13.74 -9.23 21.11
CA TYR A 376 15.15 -9.13 21.52
C TYR A 376 15.62 -10.15 22.57
N GLU A 377 14.74 -10.96 23.17
CA GLU A 377 15.16 -12.03 24.09
C GLU A 377 15.70 -13.30 23.37
N LYS A 378 15.72 -13.33 22.03
CA LYS A 378 16.19 -14.47 21.23
C LYS A 378 17.32 -14.15 20.24
N ILE A 379 18.08 -13.07 20.48
CA ILE A 379 19.29 -12.79 19.67
C ILE A 379 20.52 -12.82 20.57
#